data_8fdd607cc71807d9a631149c4760d668
#
_entry.id   8fdd607cc71807d9a631149c4760d668
#
_cell.length_a   1.000
_cell.length_b   1.000
_cell.length_c   1.000
_cell.angle_alpha   90.00
_cell.angle_beta   90.00
_cell.angle_gamma   90.00
#
_symmetry.space_group_name_H-M   'P 1'
#
loop_
_entity.id
_entity.type
_entity.pdbx_description
1 polymer ?
#
loop_
_entity_poly.entity_id
_entity_poly.type
_entity_poly.pdbx_seq_one_letter_code
_entity_poly.pdbx_strand_id
1 'polypeptide(L)'
;MTRITALPFEQTATSAQAQLEGIRKGLGFIPNTFATLAHAPAALSGYLALSQALGKGTLNAKAREVVALASSQVNGCEYCLAAHSLFADKAG
;
A
#
# COMPACT_ATOMS: atom_id res chain seq x y z
N MET A 1 0.22 -13.33 -11.86
CA MET A 1 1.47 -13.11 -12.60
C MET A 1 1.85 -11.64 -12.55
N THR A 2 3.09 -11.37 -12.19
CA THR A 2 3.59 -9.99 -12.07
C THR A 2 4.06 -9.50 -13.43
N ARG A 3 3.55 -8.36 -13.88
CA ARG A 3 3.97 -7.73 -15.14
C ARG A 3 5.08 -6.71 -14.93
N ILE A 4 5.08 -6.05 -13.78
CA ILE A 4 6.09 -5.06 -13.41
C ILE A 4 6.71 -5.56 -12.12
N THR A 5 8.02 -5.78 -12.13
CA THR A 5 8.74 -6.32 -10.99
C THR A 5 8.91 -5.24 -9.93
N ALA A 6 8.65 -5.59 -8.67
CA ALA A 6 8.94 -4.70 -7.54
C ALA A 6 10.44 -4.40 -7.52
N LEU A 7 10.81 -3.12 -7.35
CA LEU A 7 12.20 -2.72 -7.32
C LEU A 7 12.82 -3.02 -5.94
N PRO A 8 14.07 -3.54 -5.92
CA PRO A 8 14.85 -3.52 -4.67
C PRO A 8 15.01 -2.08 -4.19
N PHE A 9 14.99 -1.88 -2.88
CA PHE A 9 15.09 -0.55 -2.28
C PHE A 9 16.26 0.25 -2.84
N GLU A 10 17.42 -0.38 -2.99
CA GLU A 10 18.66 0.29 -3.44
C GLU A 10 18.57 0.81 -4.87
N GLN A 11 17.65 0.27 -5.66
CA GLN A 11 17.49 0.65 -7.06
C GLN A 11 16.42 1.73 -7.27
N THR A 12 15.77 2.18 -6.19
CA THR A 12 14.75 3.21 -6.29
C THR A 12 15.41 4.60 -6.27
N ALA A 13 14.70 5.60 -6.82
CA ALA A 13 15.15 6.99 -6.78
C ALA A 13 15.18 7.50 -5.33
N THR A 14 16.06 8.44 -5.03
CA THR A 14 16.23 8.99 -3.68
C THR A 14 14.92 9.48 -3.08
N SER A 15 14.09 10.18 -3.88
CA SER A 15 12.80 10.69 -3.41
C SER A 15 11.84 9.54 -3.05
N ALA A 16 11.87 8.45 -3.81
CA ALA A 16 11.07 7.28 -3.49
C ALA A 16 11.61 6.55 -2.26
N GLN A 17 12.92 6.51 -2.09
CA GLN A 17 13.55 5.85 -0.93
C GLN A 17 13.09 6.47 0.39
N ALA A 18 12.97 7.79 0.45
CA ALA A 18 12.51 8.47 1.66
C ALA A 18 11.08 8.03 2.02
N GLN A 19 10.20 7.93 1.01
CA GLN A 19 8.82 7.48 1.21
C GLN A 19 8.75 6.01 1.61
N LEU A 20 9.53 5.15 0.95
CA LEU A 20 9.57 3.72 1.27
C LEU A 20 10.10 3.48 2.68
N GLU A 21 11.09 4.26 3.12
CA GLU A 21 11.62 4.16 4.48
C GLU A 21 10.55 4.51 5.52
N GLY A 22 9.73 5.52 5.25
CA GLY A 22 8.59 5.86 6.10
C GLY A 22 7.59 4.71 6.20
N ILE A 23 7.31 4.04 5.09
CA ILE A 23 6.42 2.88 5.05
C ILE A 23 7.02 1.74 5.87
N ARG A 24 8.32 1.47 5.70
CA ARG A 24 9.01 0.43 6.46
C ARG A 24 8.91 0.67 7.97
N LYS A 25 9.10 1.91 8.41
CA LYS A 25 9.01 2.26 9.82
C LYS A 25 7.60 2.03 10.39
N GLY A 26 6.57 2.34 9.58
CA GLY A 26 5.19 2.18 10.01
C GLY A 26 4.70 0.74 10.02
N LEU A 27 5.08 -0.04 9.01
CA LEU A 27 4.57 -1.41 8.81
C LEU A 27 5.56 -2.50 9.22
N GLY A 28 6.84 -2.17 9.33
CA GLY A 28 7.89 -3.16 9.61
C GLY A 28 8.48 -3.79 8.35
N PHE A 29 7.93 -3.51 7.18
CA PHE A 29 8.39 -4.02 5.89
C PHE A 29 7.86 -3.11 4.79
N ILE A 30 8.34 -3.30 3.56
CA ILE A 30 7.87 -2.57 2.39
C ILE A 30 7.02 -3.53 1.55
N PRO A 31 5.68 -3.38 1.53
CA PRO A 31 4.84 -4.21 0.66
C PRO A 31 5.22 -4.07 -0.81
N ASN A 32 5.09 -5.14 -1.57
CA ASN A 32 5.48 -5.16 -2.97
C ASN A 32 4.73 -4.12 -3.81
N THR A 33 3.50 -3.79 -3.46
CA THR A 33 2.72 -2.75 -4.14
C THR A 33 3.49 -1.43 -4.15
N PHE A 34 4.03 -1.02 -3.01
CA PHE A 34 4.76 0.24 -2.91
C PHE A 34 6.10 0.18 -3.64
N ALA A 35 6.79 -0.95 -3.57
CA ALA A 35 8.04 -1.14 -4.30
C ALA A 35 7.80 -1.12 -5.81
N THR A 36 6.64 -1.58 -6.27
CA THR A 36 6.25 -1.52 -7.67
C THR A 36 5.92 -0.08 -8.09
N LEU A 37 5.15 0.64 -7.27
CA LEU A 37 4.84 2.05 -7.53
C LEU A 37 6.09 2.92 -7.56
N ALA A 38 7.13 2.51 -6.85
CA ALA A 38 8.39 3.25 -6.76
C ALA A 38 9.15 3.32 -8.10
N HIS A 39 8.77 2.56 -9.13
CA HIS A 39 9.29 2.76 -10.49
C HIS A 39 9.07 4.19 -10.97
N ALA A 40 7.97 4.82 -10.52
CA ALA A 40 7.68 6.22 -10.81
C ALA A 40 7.47 6.92 -9.47
N PRO A 41 8.43 7.69 -8.97
CA PRO A 41 8.29 8.36 -7.66
C PRO A 41 7.01 9.19 -7.53
N ALA A 42 6.58 9.84 -8.63
CA ALA A 42 5.34 10.59 -8.65
C ALA A 42 4.10 9.70 -8.42
N ALA A 43 4.12 8.48 -8.95
CA ALA A 43 3.02 7.54 -8.75
C ALA A 43 2.92 7.11 -7.28
N LEU A 44 4.06 6.84 -6.65
CA LEU A 44 4.11 6.51 -5.23
C LEU A 44 3.62 7.68 -4.39
N SER A 45 4.10 8.89 -4.67
CA SER A 45 3.67 10.11 -3.97
C SER A 45 2.18 10.33 -4.11
N GLY A 46 1.63 10.19 -5.32
CA GLY A 46 0.20 10.38 -5.57
C GLY A 46 -0.65 9.38 -4.83
N TYR A 47 -0.26 8.13 -4.84
CA TYR A 47 -0.98 7.08 -4.12
C TYR A 47 -0.97 7.34 -2.60
N LEU A 48 0.19 7.67 -2.04
CA LEU A 48 0.31 7.94 -0.61
C LEU A 48 -0.50 9.16 -0.18
N ALA A 49 -0.51 10.22 -1.02
CA ALA A 49 -1.29 11.42 -0.73
C ALA A 49 -2.79 11.12 -0.74
N LEU A 50 -3.27 10.35 -1.71
CA LEU A 50 -4.66 9.93 -1.78
C LEU A 50 -5.03 9.08 -0.55
N SER A 51 -4.19 8.13 -0.20
CA SER A 51 -4.41 7.25 0.93
C SER A 51 -4.49 8.04 2.25
N GLN A 52 -3.59 9.01 2.44
CA GLN A 52 -3.60 9.85 3.62
C GLN A 52 -4.85 10.72 3.70
N ALA A 53 -5.26 11.29 2.57
CA ALA A 53 -6.47 12.11 2.51
C ALA A 53 -7.71 11.30 2.88
N LEU A 54 -7.84 10.10 2.34
CA LEU A 54 -8.95 9.21 2.64
C LEU A 54 -8.93 8.74 4.10
N GLY A 55 -7.74 8.60 4.68
CA GLY A 55 -7.59 8.26 6.09
C GLY A 55 -8.15 9.30 7.04
N LYS A 56 -8.30 10.54 6.57
CA LYS A 56 -8.88 11.64 7.36
C LYS A 56 -10.38 11.82 7.08
N GLY A 57 -10.97 10.95 6.27
CA GLY A 57 -12.39 11.00 5.98
C GLY A 57 -13.23 10.44 7.12
N THR A 58 -14.51 10.24 6.83
CA THR A 58 -15.48 9.82 7.85
C THR A 58 -15.43 8.34 8.20
N LEU A 59 -14.84 7.50 7.33
CA LEU A 59 -14.70 6.08 7.62
C LEU A 59 -13.49 5.83 8.53
N ASN A 60 -13.70 5.08 9.61
CA ASN A 60 -12.59 4.70 10.47
C ASN A 60 -11.74 3.59 9.82
N ALA A 61 -10.61 3.24 10.44
CA ALA A 61 -9.69 2.26 9.87
C ALA A 61 -10.35 0.91 9.61
N LYS A 62 -11.17 0.45 10.54
CA LYS A 62 -11.88 -0.83 10.42
C LYS A 62 -12.83 -0.81 9.22
N ALA A 63 -13.62 0.26 9.06
CA ALA A 63 -14.54 0.39 7.96
C ALA A 63 -13.82 0.44 6.61
N ARG A 64 -12.68 1.13 6.54
CA ARG A 64 -11.87 1.17 5.32
C ARG A 64 -11.37 -0.22 4.93
N GLU A 65 -10.96 -1.04 5.91
CA GLU A 65 -10.51 -2.40 5.62
C GLU A 65 -11.65 -3.31 5.20
N VAL A 66 -12.86 -3.12 5.75
CA VAL A 66 -14.04 -3.86 5.30
C VAL A 66 -14.32 -3.56 3.82
N VAL A 67 -14.27 -2.29 3.42
CA VAL A 67 -14.46 -1.91 2.01
C VAL A 67 -13.38 -2.55 1.13
N ALA A 68 -12.12 -2.48 1.57
CA ALA A 68 -11.00 -3.03 0.81
C ALA A 68 -11.13 -4.56 0.66
N LEU A 69 -11.49 -5.26 1.71
CA LEU A 69 -11.67 -6.72 1.66
C LEU A 69 -12.83 -7.11 0.76
N ALA A 70 -13.97 -6.40 0.85
CA ALA A 70 -15.12 -6.69 0.01
C ALA A 70 -14.79 -6.46 -1.46
N SER A 71 -14.13 -5.35 -1.79
CA SER A 71 -13.71 -5.05 -3.16
C SER A 71 -12.70 -6.08 -3.68
N SER A 72 -11.77 -6.49 -2.84
CA SER A 72 -10.76 -7.49 -3.19
C SER A 72 -11.39 -8.84 -3.49
N GLN A 73 -12.38 -9.23 -2.70
CA GLN A 73 -13.10 -10.48 -2.88
C GLN A 73 -13.85 -10.50 -4.21
N VAL A 74 -14.57 -9.43 -4.52
CA VAL A 74 -15.34 -9.31 -5.78
C VAL A 74 -14.39 -9.33 -6.98
N ASN A 75 -13.23 -8.69 -6.86
CA ASN A 75 -12.26 -8.60 -7.96
C ASN A 75 -11.34 -9.82 -8.05
N GLY A 76 -11.42 -10.75 -7.11
CA GLY A 76 -10.57 -11.94 -7.10
C GLY A 76 -9.09 -11.62 -6.90
N CYS A 77 -8.76 -10.56 -6.18
CA CYS A 77 -7.37 -10.16 -5.94
C CYS A 77 -6.81 -10.85 -4.69
N GLU A 78 -6.08 -11.94 -4.88
CA GLU A 78 -5.51 -12.70 -3.76
C GLU A 78 -4.50 -11.89 -2.95
N TYR A 79 -3.64 -11.12 -3.63
CA TYR A 79 -2.68 -10.25 -2.96
C TYR A 79 -3.40 -9.22 -2.09
N CYS A 80 -4.44 -8.63 -2.62
CA CYS A 80 -5.22 -7.60 -1.90
C CYS A 80 -5.90 -8.21 -0.67
N LEU A 81 -6.46 -9.41 -0.79
CA LEU A 81 -7.07 -10.11 0.34
C LEU A 81 -6.04 -10.37 1.43
N ALA A 82 -4.85 -10.85 1.06
CA ALA A 82 -3.80 -11.12 2.03
C ALA A 82 -3.33 -9.85 2.73
N ALA A 83 -3.06 -8.78 1.98
CA ALA A 83 -2.58 -7.52 2.53
C ALA A 83 -3.61 -6.88 3.45
N HIS A 84 -4.87 -6.81 3.01
CA HIS A 84 -5.92 -6.17 3.79
C HIS A 84 -6.40 -7.01 4.96
N SER A 85 -6.23 -8.34 4.91
CA SER A 85 -6.47 -9.18 6.08
C SER A 85 -5.48 -8.83 7.20
N LEU A 86 -4.22 -8.61 6.86
CA LEU A 86 -3.21 -8.17 7.83
C LEU A 86 -3.55 -6.80 8.40
N PHE A 87 -3.93 -5.85 7.54
CA PHE A 87 -4.26 -4.50 7.97
C PHE A 87 -5.55 -4.47 8.80
N ALA A 88 -6.53 -5.29 8.45
CA ALA A 88 -7.77 -5.41 9.22
C ALA A 88 -7.50 -5.97 10.62
N ASP A 89 -6.59 -6.94 10.73
CA ASP A 89 -6.20 -7.50 12.02
C ASP A 89 -5.59 -6.41 12.91
N LYS A 90 -4.74 -5.55 12.34
CA LYS A 90 -4.15 -4.42 13.07
C LYS A 90 -5.16 -3.35 13.45
N ALA A 91 -6.22 -3.19 12.67
CA ALA A 91 -7.26 -2.18 12.94
C ALA A 91 -8.32 -2.66 13.95
N GLY A 92 -8.33 -3.94 14.23
CA GLY A 92 -9.35 -4.54 15.11
C GLY A 92 -10.54 -5.00 14.33
#